data_92c65df1a5c5e94e7f354b39ec764580
#
_entry.id   92c65df1a5c5e94e7f354b39ec764580
#
_cell.length_a   1.000
_cell.length_b   1.000
_cell.length_c   1.000
_cell.angle_alpha   90.00
_cell.angle_beta   90.00
_cell.angle_gamma   90.00
#
_symmetry.space_group_name_H-M   'P 1'
#
loop_
_entity.id
_entity.type
_entity.pdbx_description
1 polymer ?
#
loop_
_entity_poly.entity_id
_entity_poly.type
_entity_poly.pdbx_seq_one_letter_code
_entity_poly.pdbx_strand_id
1 'polypeptide(L)'
;MDIGRAATFLSTHPRAILATTRADGGPQLSPVVVAVDDDGRVLVSTRETAIKARNLARYPRAALCAISDGFFGEWIQAEGAAELIHLPDALPILEDYYRRISGEHPDWPDYRAAMQRDQRLIIRVTIDRAGPDVSG
;
A
#
# COMPACT_ATOMS: atom_id res chain seq x y z
N MET A 1 -1.30 16.06 11.36
CA MET A 1 -0.67 14.85 11.95
C MET A 1 0.74 14.71 11.42
N ASP A 2 1.65 14.26 12.25
CA ASP A 2 3.02 13.97 11.85
C ASP A 2 3.07 12.75 10.91
N ILE A 3 3.85 12.85 9.85
CA ILE A 3 4.01 11.80 8.84
C ILE A 3 4.58 10.52 9.48
N GLY A 4 5.56 10.63 10.39
CA GLY A 4 6.11 9.48 11.09
C GLY A 4 5.08 8.76 11.93
N ARG A 5 4.18 9.48 12.58
CA ARG A 5 3.07 8.90 13.33
C ARG A 5 2.09 8.18 12.42
N ALA A 6 1.83 8.74 11.24
CA ALA A 6 0.98 8.11 10.25
C ALA A 6 1.57 6.77 9.77
N ALA A 7 2.87 6.76 9.47
CA ALA A 7 3.57 5.54 9.08
C ALA A 7 3.50 4.48 10.19
N THR A 8 3.71 4.87 11.44
CA THR A 8 3.61 3.96 12.59
C THR A 8 2.20 3.39 12.73
N PHE A 9 1.17 4.23 12.57
CA PHE A 9 -0.22 3.78 12.64
C PHE A 9 -0.52 2.74 11.55
N LEU A 10 -0.10 3.00 10.32
CA LEU A 10 -0.28 2.07 9.21
C LEU A 10 0.46 0.74 9.43
N SER A 11 1.63 0.77 10.06
CA SER A 11 2.37 -0.47 10.34
C SER A 11 1.69 -1.35 11.37
N THR A 12 0.94 -0.77 12.31
CA THR A 12 0.21 -1.49 13.36
C THR A 12 -1.25 -1.75 13.00
N HIS A 13 -1.80 -1.03 12.02
CA HIS A 13 -3.17 -1.20 11.52
C HIS A 13 -3.12 -1.32 10.00
N PRO A 14 -2.64 -2.47 9.48
CA PRO A 14 -2.29 -2.60 8.07
C PRO A 14 -3.47 -2.79 7.12
N ARG A 15 -4.67 -2.98 7.63
CA ARG A 15 -5.87 -3.08 6.80
C ARG A 15 -6.38 -1.68 6.50
N ALA A 16 -6.30 -1.29 5.24
CA ALA A 16 -6.58 0.06 4.82
C ALA A 16 -7.44 0.08 3.56
N ILE A 17 -8.05 1.23 3.31
CA ILE A 17 -8.69 1.51 2.03
C ILE A 17 -7.73 2.40 1.24
N LEU A 18 -7.41 1.97 0.03
CA LEU A 18 -6.57 2.71 -0.90
C LEU A 18 -7.46 3.44 -1.89
N ALA A 19 -7.24 4.74 -2.04
CA ALA A 19 -7.91 5.58 -3.01
C ALA A 19 -6.94 5.97 -4.12
N THR A 20 -7.35 5.74 -5.36
CA THR A 20 -6.65 6.17 -6.57
C THR A 20 -7.62 6.95 -7.45
N THR A 21 -7.13 7.67 -8.45
CA THR A 21 -7.95 8.55 -9.28
C THR A 21 -8.24 7.90 -10.63
N ARG A 22 -9.53 7.74 -10.94
CA ARG A 22 -9.97 7.25 -12.25
C ARG A 22 -9.68 8.25 -13.35
N ALA A 23 -9.75 7.79 -14.61
CA ALA A 23 -9.57 8.65 -15.78
C ALA A 23 -10.56 9.83 -15.80
N ASP A 24 -11.76 9.65 -15.24
CA ASP A 24 -12.78 10.69 -15.17
C ASP A 24 -12.60 11.66 -13.99
N GLY A 25 -11.53 11.48 -13.19
CA GLY A 25 -11.24 12.32 -12.02
C GLY A 25 -11.87 11.85 -10.73
N GLY A 26 -12.73 10.83 -10.77
CA GLY A 26 -13.37 10.31 -9.58
C GLY A 26 -12.48 9.33 -8.81
N PRO A 27 -12.81 9.03 -7.55
CA PRO A 27 -12.05 8.10 -6.75
C PRO A 27 -12.39 6.65 -7.07
N GLN A 28 -11.36 5.78 -7.02
CA GLN A 28 -11.53 4.33 -7.00
C GLN A 28 -10.98 3.83 -5.66
N LEU A 29 -11.80 3.15 -4.91
CA LEU A 29 -11.50 2.71 -3.55
C LEU A 29 -11.39 1.18 -3.53
N SER A 30 -10.40 0.66 -2.81
CA SER A 30 -10.29 -0.78 -2.62
C SER A 30 -9.61 -1.11 -1.30
N PRO A 31 -10.03 -2.23 -0.65
CA PRO A 31 -9.34 -2.70 0.55
C PRO A 31 -7.97 -3.28 0.17
N VAL A 32 -6.98 -2.97 0.98
CA VAL A 32 -5.60 -3.44 0.82
C VAL A 32 -5.01 -3.79 2.17
N VAL A 33 -3.97 -4.62 2.15
CA VAL A 33 -3.11 -4.83 3.31
C VAL A 33 -1.79 -4.15 3.01
N VAL A 34 -1.36 -3.26 3.91
CA VAL A 34 -0.13 -2.49 3.71
C VAL A 34 1.00 -3.04 4.55
N ALA A 35 2.23 -2.84 4.09
CA ALA A 35 3.43 -2.91 4.90
C ALA A 35 4.10 -1.54 4.86
N VAL A 36 4.89 -1.22 5.88
CA VAL A 36 5.65 0.03 5.92
C VAL A 36 7.12 -0.34 6.00
N ASP A 37 7.92 0.19 5.06
CA ASP A 37 9.35 -0.10 5.03
C ASP A 37 10.14 0.75 6.04
N ASP A 38 11.45 0.54 6.10
CA ASP A 38 12.31 1.21 7.08
C ASP A 38 12.40 2.72 6.86
N ASP A 39 12.06 3.20 5.67
CA ASP A 39 12.03 4.62 5.34
C ASP A 39 10.64 5.25 5.54
N GLY A 40 9.70 4.49 6.08
CA GLY A 40 8.33 4.97 6.33
C GLY A 40 7.45 5.00 5.08
N ARG A 41 7.87 4.36 3.99
CA ARG A 41 7.08 4.28 2.77
C ARG A 41 6.10 3.11 2.86
N VAL A 42 4.92 3.31 2.28
CA VAL A 42 3.84 2.31 2.32
C VAL A 42 3.91 1.43 1.09
N LEU A 43 3.89 0.12 1.33
CA LEU A 43 4.00 -0.89 0.28
C LEU A 43 2.66 -1.63 0.15
N VAL A 44 2.21 -1.81 -1.08
CA VAL A 44 1.02 -2.60 -1.42
C VAL A 44 1.36 -3.51 -2.59
N SER A 45 1.02 -4.79 -2.49
CA SER A 45 1.16 -5.74 -3.59
C SER A 45 -0.15 -5.79 -4.38
N THR A 46 -0.06 -5.71 -5.69
CA THR A 46 -1.20 -5.89 -6.58
C THR A 46 -0.74 -6.49 -7.92
N ARG A 47 -1.69 -6.72 -8.82
CA ARG A 47 -1.42 -7.26 -10.15
C ARG A 47 -1.31 -6.14 -11.18
N GLU A 48 -0.55 -6.38 -12.24
CA GLU A 48 -0.40 -5.44 -13.37
C GLU A 48 -1.76 -5.05 -13.98
N THR A 49 -2.73 -5.97 -13.94
CA THR A 49 -4.06 -5.76 -14.53
C THR A 49 -5.04 -5.05 -13.61
N ALA A 50 -4.66 -4.77 -12.36
CA ALA A 50 -5.55 -4.12 -11.40
C ALA A 50 -5.87 -2.67 -11.82
N ILE A 51 -7.11 -2.26 -11.56
CA ILE A 51 -7.55 -0.88 -11.87
C ILE A 51 -6.69 0.15 -11.12
N LYS A 52 -6.36 -0.12 -9.86
CA LYS A 52 -5.51 0.77 -9.06
C LYS A 52 -4.12 0.96 -9.69
N ALA A 53 -3.56 -0.08 -10.29
CA ALA A 53 -2.28 0.03 -10.97
C ALA A 53 -2.37 0.92 -12.20
N ARG A 54 -3.42 0.76 -13.00
CA ARG A 54 -3.67 1.59 -14.20
C ARG A 54 -3.92 3.05 -13.80
N ASN A 55 -4.67 3.27 -12.74
CA ASN A 55 -4.95 4.62 -12.25
C ASN A 55 -3.65 5.31 -11.81
N LEU A 56 -2.78 4.60 -11.09
CA LEU A 56 -1.51 5.17 -10.61
C LEU A 56 -0.48 5.37 -11.72
N ALA A 57 -0.53 4.55 -12.78
CA ALA A 57 0.30 4.78 -13.96
C ALA A 57 -0.05 6.11 -14.65
N ARG A 58 -1.32 6.48 -14.62
CA ARG A 58 -1.81 7.72 -15.23
C ARG A 58 -1.67 8.92 -14.31
N TYR A 59 -2.02 8.76 -13.03
CA TYR A 59 -1.96 9.81 -12.01
C TYR A 59 -1.31 9.23 -10.75
N PRO A 60 0.00 9.46 -10.57
CA PRO A 60 0.79 8.75 -9.55
C PRO A 60 0.63 9.34 -8.15
N ARG A 61 -0.58 9.40 -7.66
CA ARG A 61 -0.88 9.89 -6.33
C ARG A 61 -1.96 9.04 -5.69
N ALA A 62 -1.77 8.68 -4.42
CA ALA A 62 -2.66 7.80 -3.70
C ALA A 62 -2.96 8.34 -2.30
N ALA A 63 -4.12 7.97 -1.78
CA ALA A 63 -4.51 8.21 -0.40
C ALA A 63 -4.87 6.89 0.26
N LEU A 64 -4.66 6.81 1.57
CA LEU A 64 -4.94 5.63 2.38
C LEU A 64 -5.74 6.06 3.61
N CYS A 65 -6.77 5.29 3.93
CA CYS A 65 -7.50 5.42 5.19
C CYS A 65 -7.37 4.12 5.95
N ALA A 66 -6.79 4.15 7.15
CA ALA A 66 -6.67 3.01 8.03
C ALA A 66 -7.49 3.25 9.29
N ILE A 67 -8.11 2.18 9.80
CA ILE A 67 -9.03 2.20 10.93
C ILE A 67 -8.51 1.19 11.96
N SER A 68 -8.60 1.54 13.25
CA SER A 68 -8.32 0.61 14.33
C SER A 68 -9.41 -0.47 14.39
N ASP A 69 -9.21 -1.51 15.22
CA ASP A 69 -10.15 -2.61 15.35
C ASP A 69 -11.56 -2.15 15.80
N GLY A 70 -11.62 -1.10 16.62
CA GLY A 70 -12.89 -0.44 16.94
C GLY A 70 -13.27 0.54 15.85
N PHE A 71 -14.41 0.36 15.20
CA PHE A 71 -14.80 1.17 14.04
C PHE A 71 -14.79 2.68 14.32
N PHE A 72 -15.25 3.08 15.51
CA PHE A 72 -15.25 4.49 15.91
C PHE A 72 -14.02 4.87 16.75
N GLY A 73 -12.99 4.02 16.74
CA GLY A 73 -11.73 4.30 17.42
C GLY A 73 -10.80 5.19 16.59
N GLU A 74 -9.51 5.01 16.80
CA GLU A 74 -8.51 5.77 16.05
C GLU A 74 -8.54 5.42 14.56
N TRP A 75 -8.31 6.43 13.75
CA TRP A 75 -8.16 6.28 12.31
C TRP A 75 -7.26 7.38 11.78
N ILE A 76 -6.75 7.18 10.57
CA ILE A 76 -5.88 8.16 9.93
C ILE A 76 -6.09 8.14 8.42
N GLN A 77 -5.91 9.31 7.82
CA GLN A 77 -5.71 9.43 6.38
C GLN A 77 -4.26 9.84 6.12
N ALA A 78 -3.64 9.19 5.16
CA ALA A 78 -2.31 9.54 4.67
C ALA A 78 -2.36 9.56 3.15
N GLU A 79 -1.60 10.47 2.53
CA GLU A 79 -1.52 10.52 1.07
C GLU A 79 -0.13 10.88 0.62
N GLY A 80 0.19 10.55 -0.63
CA GLY A 80 1.49 10.86 -1.18
C GLY A 80 1.67 10.40 -2.61
N ALA A 81 2.87 10.66 -3.10
CA ALA A 81 3.28 10.20 -4.42
C ALA A 81 3.46 8.69 -4.42
N ALA A 82 2.91 8.05 -5.44
CA ALA A 82 2.98 6.61 -5.61
C ALA A 82 3.87 6.25 -6.81
N GLU A 83 4.71 5.26 -6.64
CA GLU A 83 5.48 4.69 -7.74
C GLU A 83 5.11 3.23 -7.93
N LEU A 84 5.09 2.79 -9.16
CA LEU A 84 4.87 1.39 -9.53
C LEU A 84 6.22 0.75 -9.78
N ILE A 85 6.50 -0.34 -9.08
CA ILE A 85 7.73 -1.10 -9.23
C ILE A 85 7.35 -2.45 -9.81
N HIS A 86 7.84 -2.72 -11.02
CA HIS A 86 7.51 -3.90 -11.80
C HIS A 86 8.55 -5.00 -11.62
N LEU A 87 8.20 -6.22 -11.98
CA LEU A 87 9.17 -7.32 -12.05
C LEU A 87 10.18 -7.02 -13.16
N PRO A 88 11.45 -7.40 -13.00
CA PRO A 88 12.01 -8.18 -11.88
C PRO A 88 12.35 -7.34 -10.64
N ASP A 89 12.41 -6.03 -10.72
CA ASP A 89 12.84 -5.15 -9.62
C ASP A 89 11.92 -5.24 -8.41
N ALA A 90 10.63 -5.54 -8.63
CA ALA A 90 9.66 -5.69 -7.55
C ALA A 90 9.89 -6.91 -6.68
N LEU A 91 10.60 -7.94 -7.16
CA LEU A 91 10.66 -9.21 -6.47
C LEU A 91 11.26 -9.13 -5.06
N PRO A 92 12.42 -8.47 -4.84
CA PRO A 92 12.94 -8.31 -3.49
C PRO A 92 11.99 -7.55 -2.57
N ILE A 93 11.27 -6.57 -3.12
CA ILE A 93 10.32 -5.75 -2.35
C ILE A 93 9.07 -6.56 -2.01
N LEU A 94 8.61 -7.41 -2.93
CA LEU A 94 7.49 -8.33 -2.68
C LEU A 94 7.84 -9.32 -1.55
N GLU A 95 9.08 -9.83 -1.52
CA GLU A 95 9.55 -10.70 -0.45
C GLU A 95 9.58 -9.95 0.89
N ASP A 96 10.09 -8.72 0.92
CA ASP A 96 10.11 -7.89 2.11
C ASP A 96 8.69 -7.57 2.60
N TYR A 97 7.79 -7.23 1.68
CA TYR A 97 6.38 -7.00 1.97
C TYR A 97 5.76 -8.23 2.64
N TYR A 98 5.98 -9.41 2.09
CA TYR A 98 5.47 -10.65 2.67
C TYR A 98 6.01 -10.88 4.08
N ARG A 99 7.33 -10.71 4.27
CA ARG A 99 7.95 -10.91 5.59
C ARG A 99 7.39 -9.98 6.64
N ARG A 100 7.14 -8.72 6.28
CA ARG A 100 6.61 -7.72 7.22
C ARG A 100 5.19 -8.05 7.65
N ILE A 101 4.39 -8.65 6.78
CA ILE A 101 2.99 -8.97 7.06
C ILE A 101 2.85 -10.36 7.71
N SER A 102 3.56 -11.35 7.20
CA SER A 102 3.32 -12.77 7.51
C SER A 102 4.53 -13.52 8.04
N GLY A 103 5.70 -12.90 8.12
CA GLY A 103 6.95 -13.57 8.51
C GLY A 103 7.56 -14.36 7.35
N GLU A 104 8.42 -15.34 7.68
CA GLU A 104 9.10 -16.11 6.67
C GLU A 104 8.14 -17.02 5.90
N HIS A 105 8.28 -17.03 4.58
CA HIS A 105 7.52 -17.94 3.74
C HIS A 105 8.12 -19.35 3.82
N PRO A 106 7.30 -20.42 3.87
CA PRO A 106 7.82 -21.80 3.94
C PRO A 106 8.51 -22.25 2.67
N ASP A 107 8.30 -21.58 1.54
CA ASP A 107 8.86 -21.97 0.23
C ASP A 107 9.06 -20.75 -0.65
N TRP A 108 10.19 -20.05 -0.50
CA TRP A 108 10.48 -18.85 -1.29
C TRP A 108 10.53 -19.09 -2.79
N PRO A 109 11.10 -20.20 -3.31
CA PRO A 109 11.04 -20.46 -4.74
C PRO A 109 9.61 -20.55 -5.28
N ASP A 110 8.70 -21.18 -4.56
CA ASP A 110 7.28 -21.24 -4.94
C ASP A 110 6.63 -19.85 -4.90
N TYR A 111 6.92 -19.05 -3.87
CA TYR A 111 6.44 -17.67 -3.77
C TYR A 111 6.89 -16.84 -4.98
N ARG A 112 8.17 -16.92 -5.35
CA ARG A 112 8.69 -16.17 -6.50
C ARG A 112 8.02 -16.58 -7.79
N ALA A 113 7.79 -17.88 -8.00
CA ALA A 113 7.09 -18.38 -9.16
C ALA A 113 5.64 -17.86 -9.20
N ALA A 114 4.97 -17.81 -8.05
CA ALA A 114 3.62 -17.27 -7.93
C ALA A 114 3.57 -15.79 -8.26
N MET A 115 4.54 -14.99 -7.82
CA MET A 115 4.59 -13.57 -8.12
C MET A 115 4.73 -13.31 -9.63
N GLN A 116 5.57 -14.11 -10.30
CA GLN A 116 5.74 -14.02 -11.76
C GLN A 116 4.48 -14.46 -12.49
N ARG A 117 3.89 -15.60 -12.09
CA ARG A 117 2.67 -16.14 -12.71
C ARG A 117 1.52 -15.15 -12.59
N ASP A 118 1.35 -14.52 -11.43
CA ASP A 118 0.26 -13.58 -11.15
C ASP A 118 0.57 -12.16 -11.64
N GLN A 119 1.75 -11.94 -12.20
CA GLN A 119 2.21 -10.61 -12.67
C GLN A 119 2.06 -9.54 -11.58
N ARG A 120 2.62 -9.82 -10.41
CA ARG A 120 2.57 -8.90 -9.27
C ARG A 120 3.52 -7.73 -9.45
N LEU A 121 3.13 -6.60 -8.89
CA LEU A 121 3.95 -5.40 -8.77
C LEU A 121 3.81 -4.83 -7.36
N ILE A 122 4.69 -3.90 -7.02
CA ILE A 122 4.59 -3.13 -5.79
C ILE A 122 4.13 -1.70 -6.12
N ILE A 123 3.13 -1.24 -5.37
CA ILE A 123 2.80 0.18 -5.25
C ILE A 123 3.55 0.68 -4.01
N ARG A 124 4.39 1.71 -4.17
CA ARG A 124 5.13 2.28 -3.05
C ARG A 124 4.76 3.75 -2.91
N VAL A 125 4.16 4.11 -1.76
CA VAL A 125 3.67 5.45 -1.50
C VAL A 125 4.61 6.14 -0.52
N THR A 126 5.14 7.30 -0.92
CA THR A 126 5.89 8.17 -0.03
C THR A 126 4.90 9.19 0.54
N ILE A 127 4.63 9.10 1.85
CA ILE A 127 3.65 9.96 2.50
C ILE A 127 4.20 11.39 2.54
N ASP A 128 3.44 12.33 2.00
CA ASP A 128 3.78 13.75 2.07
C ASP A 128 2.71 14.58 2.81
N ARG A 129 1.57 13.97 3.13
CA ARG A 129 0.51 14.61 3.90
C ARG A 129 -0.19 13.56 4.76
N ALA A 130 -0.38 13.88 6.05
CA ALA A 130 -1.07 13.03 7.00
C ALA A 130 -2.17 13.81 7.70
N GLY A 131 -3.32 13.17 7.90
CA GLY A 131 -4.54 13.75 8.45
C GLY A 131 -5.60 13.91 7.37
N PRO A 132 -6.85 14.10 7.78
CA PRO A 132 -7.26 14.16 9.20
C PRO A 132 -7.10 12.80 9.91
N ASP A 133 -7.35 12.82 11.19
CA ASP A 133 -7.28 11.63 12.06
C ASP A 133 -8.59 11.48 12.86
N VAL A 134 -8.49 11.06 14.13
CA VAL A 134 -9.64 10.70 14.97
C VAL A 134 -10.76 11.75 15.05
N SER A 135 -10.50 12.98 14.70
CA SER A 135 -11.51 14.03 14.75
C SER A 135 -12.02 14.46 13.37
N GLY A 136 -11.50 13.88 12.31
CA GLY A 136 -11.96 14.14 10.92
C GLY A 136 -11.65 15.51 10.36
#